data_2a4b8f4a287b932ee4e2fc11712f768f
#
_entry.id   2a4b8f4a287b932ee4e2fc11712f768f
#
_cell.length_a   1.000
_cell.length_b   1.000
_cell.length_c   1.000
_cell.angle_alpha   90.00
_cell.angle_beta   90.00
_cell.angle_gamma   90.00
#
_symmetry.space_group_name_H-M   'P 1'
#
loop_
_entity.id
_entity.type
_entity.pdbx_description
1 polymer ?
#
loop_
_entity_poly.entity_id
_entity_poly.type
_entity_poly.pdbx_seq_one_letter_code
_entity_poly.pdbx_strand_id
1 'polypeptide(L)'
;MKIVAVTACPTGIAHTYMAAARLEKVARELGHEIKVETQGAMGIENRLSDKDIREAKVAIFAVDINVEGRERFHGIKIVEVPLQEAIKNTRGVFSKV
;
A
#
# COMPACT_ATOMS: atom_id res chain seq x y z
N MET A 1 -8.95 -9.53 7.19
CA MET A 1 -9.01 -8.19 7.82
C MET A 1 -9.02 -7.12 6.74
N LYS A 2 -9.35 -5.91 7.10
CA LYS A 2 -9.39 -4.80 6.16
C LYS A 2 -8.07 -4.03 6.21
N ILE A 3 -7.42 -3.89 5.06
CA ILE A 3 -6.08 -3.31 4.93
C ILE A 3 -6.13 -2.17 3.91
N VAL A 4 -5.38 -1.11 4.15
CA VAL A 4 -5.12 -0.09 3.16
C VAL A 4 -3.63 -0.07 2.84
N ALA A 5 -3.26 0.35 1.65
CA ALA A 5 -1.87 0.37 1.24
C ALA A 5 -1.59 1.57 0.33
N VAL A 6 -0.33 2.01 0.33
CA VAL A 6 0.16 3.03 -0.58
C VAL A 6 1.42 2.51 -1.25
N THR A 7 1.48 2.60 -2.57
CA THR A 7 2.71 2.32 -3.31
C THR A 7 3.19 3.62 -3.96
N ALA A 8 4.47 3.94 -3.81
CA ALA A 8 5.02 5.20 -4.31
C ALA A 8 6.46 5.03 -4.77
N CYS A 9 6.77 5.62 -5.92
CA CYS A 9 8.11 5.58 -6.50
C CYS A 9 8.36 6.87 -7.28
N PRO A 10 9.56 7.47 -7.20
CA PRO A 10 9.82 8.75 -7.86
C PRO A 10 9.78 8.68 -9.38
N THR A 11 10.14 7.53 -9.95
CA THR A 11 10.15 7.34 -11.40
C THR A 11 9.04 6.39 -11.86
N GLY A 12 8.20 5.94 -10.91
CA GLY A 12 7.39 4.75 -11.12
C GLY A 12 6.06 4.98 -11.76
N ILE A 13 5.93 4.39 -12.94
CA ILE A 13 4.61 4.06 -13.49
C ILE A 13 4.45 2.55 -13.32
N ALA A 14 5.32 1.77 -13.96
CA ALA A 14 5.20 0.30 -13.98
C ALA A 14 5.36 -0.34 -12.60
N HIS A 15 6.43 0.02 -11.88
CA HIS A 15 6.74 -0.61 -10.59
C HIS A 15 5.68 -0.31 -9.53
N THR A 16 5.12 0.90 -9.54
CA THR A 16 4.06 1.30 -8.63
C THR A 16 2.82 0.44 -8.83
N TYR A 17 2.43 0.22 -10.09
CA TYR A 17 1.29 -0.61 -10.42
C TYR A 17 1.55 -2.10 -10.18
N MET A 18 2.78 -2.56 -10.45
CA MET A 18 3.15 -3.95 -10.14
C MET A 18 3.03 -4.25 -8.66
N ALA A 19 3.55 -3.36 -7.83
CA ALA A 19 3.46 -3.52 -6.38
C ALA A 19 2.00 -3.55 -5.93
N ALA A 20 1.18 -2.63 -6.44
CA ALA A 20 -0.25 -2.59 -6.12
C ALA A 20 -0.94 -3.90 -6.50
N ALA A 21 -0.70 -4.39 -7.71
CA ALA A 21 -1.32 -5.62 -8.19
C ALA A 21 -0.91 -6.83 -7.36
N ARG A 22 0.36 -6.92 -6.95
CA ARG A 22 0.85 -8.00 -6.11
C ARG A 22 0.24 -7.97 -4.73
N LEU A 23 0.15 -6.79 -4.13
CA LEU A 23 -0.49 -6.63 -2.82
C LEU A 23 -1.95 -7.05 -2.88
N GLU A 24 -2.67 -6.62 -3.93
CA GLU A 24 -4.07 -6.99 -4.09
C GLU A 24 -4.26 -8.49 -4.26
N LYS A 25 -3.43 -9.12 -5.07
CA LYS A 25 -3.50 -10.56 -5.32
C LYS A 25 -3.27 -11.36 -4.04
N VAL A 26 -2.18 -11.07 -3.34
CA VAL A 26 -1.83 -11.83 -2.14
C VAL A 26 -2.81 -11.57 -1.00
N ALA A 27 -3.30 -10.34 -0.86
CA ALA A 27 -4.33 -10.03 0.13
C ALA A 27 -5.58 -10.89 -0.08
N ARG A 28 -6.04 -11.01 -1.32
CA ARG A 28 -7.19 -11.85 -1.65
C ARG A 28 -6.92 -13.33 -1.34
N GLU A 29 -5.73 -13.81 -1.66
CA GLU A 29 -5.35 -15.19 -1.35
C GLU A 29 -5.36 -15.48 0.15
N LEU A 30 -5.05 -14.46 0.95
CA LEU A 30 -5.02 -14.59 2.41
C LEU A 30 -6.36 -14.24 3.07
N GLY A 31 -7.38 -13.94 2.28
CA GLY A 31 -8.71 -13.63 2.81
C GLY A 31 -8.87 -12.21 3.33
N HIS A 32 -7.99 -11.28 2.93
CA HIS A 32 -8.09 -9.88 3.35
C HIS A 32 -8.78 -9.02 2.30
N GLU A 33 -9.45 -7.96 2.75
CA GLU A 33 -9.88 -6.87 1.89
C GLU A 33 -8.77 -5.83 1.85
N ILE A 34 -8.44 -5.33 0.67
CA ILE A 34 -7.39 -4.32 0.53
C ILE A 34 -7.78 -3.26 -0.50
N LYS A 35 -7.43 -2.02 -0.21
CA LYS A 35 -7.49 -0.94 -1.18
C LYS A 35 -6.12 -0.31 -1.26
N VAL A 36 -5.58 -0.17 -2.47
CA VAL A 36 -4.23 0.34 -2.70
C VAL A 36 -4.28 1.66 -3.44
N GLU A 37 -3.70 2.69 -2.83
CA GLU A 37 -3.49 3.99 -3.45
C GLU A 37 -2.11 4.00 -4.10
N THR A 38 -2.02 4.46 -5.35
CA THR A 38 -0.74 4.59 -6.03
C THR A 38 -0.34 6.06 -6.12
N GLN A 39 0.93 6.35 -5.89
CA GLN A 39 1.48 7.70 -5.98
C GLN A 39 2.72 7.64 -6.87
N GLY A 40 2.56 8.02 -8.12
CA GLY A 40 3.64 7.93 -9.10
C GLY A 40 3.63 9.12 -10.03
N ALA A 41 4.26 8.96 -11.20
CA ALA A 41 4.37 10.01 -12.21
C ALA A 41 3.02 10.50 -12.70
N MET A 42 1.99 9.66 -12.63
CA MET A 42 0.62 10.01 -13.04
C MET A 42 -0.19 10.66 -11.92
N GLY A 43 0.43 10.96 -10.79
CA GLY A 43 -0.26 11.52 -9.64
C GLY A 43 -0.83 10.43 -8.73
N ILE A 44 -1.76 10.83 -7.88
CA ILE A 44 -2.40 9.91 -6.94
C ILE A 44 -3.62 9.27 -7.62
N GLU A 45 -3.64 7.95 -7.62
CA GLU A 45 -4.76 7.18 -8.14
C GLU A 45 -5.32 6.26 -7.06
N ASN A 46 -6.62 5.96 -7.12
CA ASN A 46 -7.31 5.16 -6.12
C ASN A 46 -7.16 5.73 -4.70
N ARG A 47 -7.28 7.03 -4.57
CA ARG A 47 -7.04 7.72 -3.30
C ARG A 47 -7.86 7.10 -2.16
N LEU A 48 -7.18 6.83 -1.06
CA LEU A 48 -7.82 6.32 0.15
C LEU A 48 -8.58 7.47 0.83
N SER A 49 -9.84 7.20 1.16
CA SER A 49 -10.65 8.16 1.91
C SER A 49 -10.36 8.03 3.40
N ASP A 50 -10.79 9.02 4.17
CA ASP A 50 -10.70 8.95 5.63
C ASP A 50 -11.46 7.74 6.16
N LYS A 51 -12.59 7.41 5.54
CA LYS A 51 -13.37 6.24 5.92
C LYS A 51 -12.60 4.95 5.68
N ASP A 52 -11.95 4.83 4.51
CA ASP A 52 -11.13 3.65 4.19
C ASP A 52 -10.07 3.42 5.27
N ILE A 53 -9.41 4.49 5.69
CA ILE A 53 -8.33 4.42 6.66
C ILE A 53 -8.87 4.09 8.06
N ARG A 54 -9.97 4.71 8.45
CA ARG A 54 -10.58 4.45 9.76
C ARG A 54 -11.03 3.01 9.93
N GLU A 55 -11.50 2.40 8.85
CA GLU A 55 -11.99 1.02 8.89
C GLU A 55 -10.88 -0.02 8.78
N ALA A 56 -9.68 0.40 8.40
CA ALA A 56 -8.56 -0.52 8.22
C ALA A 56 -7.89 -0.86 9.54
N LYS A 57 -7.35 -2.07 9.61
CA LYS A 57 -6.58 -2.53 10.78
C LYS A 57 -5.11 -2.15 10.65
N VAL A 58 -4.61 -2.00 9.43
CA VAL A 58 -3.20 -1.73 9.17
C VAL A 58 -3.06 -1.03 7.83
N ALA A 59 -2.03 -0.20 7.71
CA ALA A 59 -1.62 0.43 6.45
C ALA A 59 -0.26 -0.12 6.05
N ILE A 60 -0.14 -0.53 4.79
CA ILE A 60 1.14 -0.99 4.22
C ILE A 60 1.65 0.12 3.32
N PHE A 61 2.86 0.60 3.59
CA PHE A 61 3.55 1.56 2.74
C PHE A 61 4.69 0.84 2.02
N ALA A 62 4.51 0.59 0.73
CA ALA A 62 5.55 0.01 -0.13
C ALA A 62 6.10 1.16 -0.98
N VAL A 63 7.11 1.84 -0.46
CA VAL A 63 7.49 3.15 -0.96
C VAL A 63 9.00 3.34 -1.02
N ASP A 64 9.44 4.10 -2.02
CA ASP A 64 10.83 4.56 -2.15
C ASP A 64 10.94 6.07 -1.95
N ILE A 65 9.82 6.74 -1.75
CA ILE A 65 9.73 8.18 -1.46
C ILE A 65 8.73 8.40 -0.34
N ASN A 66 8.68 9.61 0.18
CA ASN A 66 7.70 9.96 1.22
C ASN A 66 6.28 9.87 0.68
N VAL A 67 5.40 9.30 1.49
CA VAL A 67 3.98 9.21 1.15
C VAL A 67 3.35 10.59 1.23
N GLU A 68 2.69 11.00 0.16
CA GLU A 68 1.90 12.23 0.15
C GLU A 68 0.62 11.99 0.95
N GLY A 69 0.29 12.91 1.84
CA GLY A 69 -0.88 12.75 2.70
C GLY A 69 -0.68 11.75 3.83
N ARG A 70 0.55 11.56 4.27
CA ARG A 70 0.90 10.60 5.33
C ARG A 70 0.15 10.87 6.64
N GLU A 71 -0.19 12.12 6.92
CA GLU A 71 -0.92 12.52 8.12
C GLU A 71 -2.30 11.89 8.22
N ARG A 72 -2.87 11.43 7.11
CA ARG A 72 -4.16 10.73 7.11
C ARG A 72 -4.13 9.43 7.90
N PHE A 73 -2.94 8.87 8.07
CA PHE A 73 -2.74 7.55 8.69
C PHE A 73 -2.43 7.63 10.18
N HIS A 74 -2.74 8.76 10.79
CA HIS A 74 -2.55 8.95 12.22
C HIS A 74 -3.37 7.92 13.01
N GLY A 75 -2.71 7.27 13.95
CA GLY A 75 -3.39 6.32 14.86
C GLY A 75 -3.56 4.91 14.33
N ILE A 76 -3.12 4.63 13.11
CA ILE A 76 -3.18 3.27 12.54
C ILE A 76 -1.78 2.66 12.51
N LYS A 77 -1.70 1.34 12.68
CA LYS A 77 -0.43 0.62 12.54
C LYS A 77 0.06 0.74 11.10
N ILE A 78 1.33 1.10 10.92
CA ILE A 78 1.94 1.23 9.60
C ILE A 78 3.06 0.20 9.46
N VAL A 79 3.02 -0.57 8.37
CA VAL A 79 4.11 -1.45 7.95
C VAL A 79 4.73 -0.80 6.73
N GLU A 80 5.95 -0.31 6.88
CA GLU A 80 6.64 0.38 5.80
C GLU A 80 7.78 -0.48 5.28
N VAL A 81 7.82 -0.70 3.96
CA VAL A 81 8.84 -1.50 3.29
C VAL A 81 9.26 -0.78 2.00
N PRO A 82 10.46 -1.09 1.47
CA PRO A 82 10.82 -0.63 0.14
C PRO A 82 9.86 -1.19 -0.91
N LEU A 83 9.65 -0.46 -1.99
CA LEU A 83 8.73 -0.88 -3.05
C LEU A 83 9.04 -2.29 -3.56
N GLN A 84 10.33 -2.62 -3.73
CA GLN A 84 10.76 -3.93 -4.23
C GLN A 84 10.31 -5.09 -3.34
N GLU A 85 10.20 -4.88 -2.05
CA GLU A 85 9.72 -5.92 -1.13
C GLU A 85 8.29 -6.33 -1.45
N ALA A 86 7.44 -5.37 -1.81
CA ALA A 86 6.05 -5.67 -2.18
C ALA A 86 5.96 -6.42 -3.49
N ILE A 87 6.97 -6.31 -4.36
CA ILE A 87 7.02 -7.02 -5.64
C ILE A 87 7.65 -8.40 -5.48
N LYS A 88 8.80 -8.48 -4.82
CA LYS A 88 9.62 -9.71 -4.75
C LYS A 88 9.25 -10.62 -3.59
N ASN A 89 8.78 -10.06 -2.50
CA ASN A 89 8.46 -10.80 -1.27
C ASN A 89 7.14 -10.35 -0.68
N THR A 90 6.12 -10.36 -1.49
CA THR A 90 4.79 -9.86 -1.11
C THR A 90 4.24 -10.58 0.12
N ARG A 91 4.36 -11.89 0.17
CA ARG A 91 3.88 -12.66 1.33
C ARG A 91 4.64 -12.31 2.61
N GLY A 92 5.93 -12.01 2.50
CA GLY A 92 6.74 -11.55 3.63
C GLY A 92 6.25 -10.21 4.18
N VAL A 93 5.77 -9.33 3.31
CA VAL A 93 5.16 -8.06 3.73
C VAL A 93 3.92 -8.34 4.58
N PHE A 94 3.06 -9.24 4.13
CA PHE A 94 1.84 -9.59 4.87
C PHE A 94 2.13 -10.31 6.18
N SER A 95 3.27 -10.95 6.32
CA SER A 95 3.64 -11.57 7.58
C SER A 95 3.91 -10.56 8.69
N LYS A 96 4.07 -9.28 8.33
CA LYS A 96 4.34 -8.20 9.28
C LYS A 96 3.06 -7.48 9.74
N VAL A 97 1.94 -7.78 9.15
CA VAL A 97 0.68 -7.11 9.51
C VAL A 97 -0.04 -7.80 10.68
#